data_df06507936d4fdb924cdb30b17e13d32
#
_entry.id   df06507936d4fdb924cdb30b17e13d32
#
_cell.length_a   1.000
_cell.length_b   1.000
_cell.length_c   1.000
_cell.angle_alpha   90.00
_cell.angle_beta   90.00
_cell.angle_gamma   90.00
#
_symmetry.space_group_name_H-M   'P 1'
#
loop_
_entity.id
_entity.type
_entity.pdbx_description
1 polymer ?
#
loop_
_entity_poly.entity_id
_entity_poly.type
_entity_poly.pdbx_seq_one_letter_code
_entity_poly.pdbx_strand_id
1 'polypeptide(L)'
;MKPYAEMTKEELVALRKDLKAKYHDFQTKDLRLDMSRGKPSADQLDLSMGMMDVLSSDDDLTCEDGTDCRNYGVLTGIDEAKELLADMMEVNPSTIIIYGNSSLNVMYDTVSRAMTHGIMGNTPWCKQDKIKFLCPVPGYDRHFGITEYFGIEMINVPMTPEGPDMDMVEELVSTDPAIKGIWCVPKYSNPQGYSYSDETVRRFARLEPAAPDFRIFWDNAYGIHHLYDHDQDHLIEILAECKRAGNPDLVYKFASTSKISFPGSGIAAIATSHNNLEDIKAQLKHQTIGHDKVNQLRHVRFFKDIHGMVEHMRKHADIIRPKFEAVEEILERELGGLDRKASCRERV
;
A
#
# COMPACT_ATOMS: atom_id res chain seq x y z
N MET A 1 16.56 -32.44 -5.60
CA MET A 1 17.67 -32.35 -6.60
C MET A 1 18.97 -32.10 -5.84
N LYS A 2 20.14 -32.56 -6.34
CA LYS A 2 21.43 -32.26 -5.73
C LYS A 2 21.71 -30.75 -5.82
N PRO A 3 22.15 -30.08 -4.73
CA PRO A 3 22.47 -28.66 -4.76
C PRO A 3 23.53 -28.33 -5.82
N TYR A 4 23.41 -27.20 -6.51
CA TYR A 4 24.35 -26.81 -7.57
C TYR A 4 25.80 -26.71 -7.08
N ALA A 5 26.00 -26.27 -5.84
CA ALA A 5 27.33 -26.19 -5.22
C ALA A 5 28.02 -27.54 -5.02
N GLU A 6 27.25 -28.62 -5.02
CA GLU A 6 27.74 -29.99 -4.84
C GLU A 6 27.88 -30.76 -6.15
N MET A 7 27.48 -30.15 -7.29
CA MET A 7 27.54 -30.78 -8.60
C MET A 7 28.93 -30.65 -9.22
N THR A 8 29.36 -31.68 -9.95
CA THR A 8 30.58 -31.60 -10.75
C THR A 8 30.34 -30.69 -11.98
N LYS A 9 31.42 -30.31 -12.61
CA LYS A 9 31.36 -29.50 -13.84
C LYS A 9 30.59 -30.21 -14.96
N GLU A 10 30.78 -31.52 -15.08
CA GLU A 10 30.12 -32.38 -16.07
C GLU A 10 28.61 -32.49 -15.78
N GLU A 11 28.21 -32.65 -14.51
CA GLU A 11 26.81 -32.66 -14.07
C GLU A 11 26.13 -31.30 -14.39
N LEU A 12 26.81 -30.18 -14.09
CA LEU A 12 26.30 -28.83 -14.40
C LEU A 12 26.15 -28.58 -15.90
N VAL A 13 27.09 -29.06 -16.73
CA VAL A 13 27.01 -28.95 -18.19
C VAL A 13 25.84 -29.77 -18.74
N ALA A 14 25.65 -31.00 -18.26
CA ALA A 14 24.52 -31.85 -18.65
C ALA A 14 23.16 -31.19 -18.25
N LEU A 15 23.05 -30.74 -17.02
CA LEU A 15 21.86 -30.05 -16.52
C LEU A 15 21.56 -28.79 -17.33
N ARG A 16 22.56 -27.95 -17.61
CA ARG A 16 22.39 -26.76 -18.46
C ARG A 16 21.86 -27.10 -19.85
N LYS A 17 22.34 -28.21 -20.45
CA LYS A 17 21.86 -28.66 -21.77
C LYS A 17 20.39 -29.08 -21.69
N ASP A 18 20.01 -29.82 -20.67
CA ASP A 18 18.61 -30.24 -20.45
C ASP A 18 17.68 -29.03 -20.24
N LEU A 19 18.07 -28.11 -19.34
CA LEU A 19 17.30 -26.91 -19.06
C LEU A 19 17.15 -26.01 -20.29
N LYS A 20 18.20 -25.90 -21.14
CA LYS A 20 18.11 -25.18 -22.39
C LYS A 20 17.14 -25.82 -23.37
N ALA A 21 17.11 -27.16 -23.45
CA ALA A 21 16.17 -27.87 -24.32
C ALA A 21 14.72 -27.66 -23.85
N LYS A 22 14.47 -27.79 -22.55
CA LYS A 22 13.15 -27.49 -21.93
C LYS A 22 12.71 -26.04 -22.17
N TYR A 23 13.62 -25.07 -21.99
CA TYR A 23 13.33 -23.66 -22.25
C TYR A 23 12.98 -23.42 -23.73
N HIS A 24 13.70 -24.04 -24.64
CA HIS A 24 13.39 -23.95 -26.07
C HIS A 24 12.02 -24.56 -26.41
N ASP A 25 11.68 -25.70 -25.81
CA ASP A 25 10.33 -26.29 -25.96
C ASP A 25 9.22 -25.35 -25.47
N PHE A 26 9.44 -24.64 -24.35
CA PHE A 26 8.50 -23.61 -23.90
C PHE A 26 8.39 -22.45 -24.90
N GLN A 27 9.48 -21.98 -25.48
CA GLN A 27 9.44 -20.92 -26.49
C GLN A 27 8.63 -21.30 -27.73
N THR A 28 8.63 -22.58 -28.13
CA THR A 28 7.87 -23.07 -29.30
C THR A 28 6.35 -23.16 -29.04
N LYS A 29 5.91 -23.07 -27.77
CA LYS A 29 4.48 -23.13 -27.40
C LYS A 29 3.71 -21.83 -27.65
N ASP A 30 4.36 -20.77 -28.14
CA ASP A 30 3.78 -19.43 -28.38
C ASP A 30 2.94 -18.90 -27.18
N LEU A 31 3.43 -19.12 -25.96
CA LEU A 31 2.77 -18.67 -24.76
C LEU A 31 2.92 -17.14 -24.62
N ARG A 32 1.79 -16.44 -24.54
CA ARG A 32 1.74 -14.99 -24.30
C ARG A 32 1.39 -14.71 -22.85
N LEU A 33 2.33 -14.98 -21.96
CA LEU A 33 2.18 -14.78 -20.52
C LEU A 33 2.89 -13.50 -20.11
N ASP A 34 2.13 -12.56 -19.53
CA ASP A 34 2.68 -11.32 -18.95
C ASP A 34 2.68 -11.44 -17.42
N MET A 35 3.88 -11.44 -16.84
CA MET A 35 4.12 -11.47 -15.39
C MET A 35 4.70 -10.14 -14.88
N SER A 36 4.78 -9.09 -15.73
CA SER A 36 5.42 -7.82 -15.39
C SER A 36 4.61 -6.96 -14.45
N ARG A 37 3.25 -7.16 -14.43
CA ARG A 37 2.34 -6.38 -13.60
C ARG A 37 1.17 -7.23 -13.10
N GLY A 38 0.96 -7.22 -11.78
CA GLY A 38 -0.25 -7.78 -11.17
C GLY A 38 -1.46 -6.88 -11.49
N LYS A 39 -2.54 -7.50 -11.97
CA LYS A 39 -3.84 -6.87 -12.17
C LYS A 39 -4.92 -7.82 -11.66
N PRO A 40 -6.01 -7.31 -11.06
CA PRO A 40 -7.17 -8.14 -10.78
C PRO A 40 -7.64 -8.84 -12.05
N SER A 41 -7.93 -10.13 -11.96
CA SER A 41 -8.52 -10.88 -13.07
C SER A 41 -9.98 -10.47 -13.30
N ALA A 42 -10.57 -10.83 -14.46
CA ALA A 42 -11.97 -10.57 -14.73
C ALA A 42 -12.88 -11.12 -13.61
N ASP A 43 -12.62 -12.34 -13.16
CA ASP A 43 -13.40 -12.98 -12.08
C ASP A 43 -13.37 -12.18 -10.77
N GLN A 44 -12.24 -11.54 -10.45
CA GLN A 44 -12.13 -10.66 -9.29
C GLN A 44 -12.91 -9.35 -9.49
N LEU A 45 -12.87 -8.77 -10.67
CA LEU A 45 -13.64 -7.56 -10.99
C LEU A 45 -15.14 -7.82 -10.97
N ASP A 46 -15.56 -8.99 -11.46
CA ASP A 46 -16.97 -9.41 -11.49
C ASP A 46 -17.59 -9.48 -10.08
N LEU A 47 -16.79 -9.73 -9.03
CA LEU A 47 -17.27 -9.68 -7.65
C LEU A 47 -17.83 -8.31 -7.26
N SER A 48 -17.31 -7.24 -7.86
CA SER A 48 -17.73 -5.87 -7.59
C SER A 48 -18.81 -5.35 -8.52
N MET A 49 -19.30 -6.15 -9.50
CA MET A 49 -20.30 -5.68 -10.48
C MET A 49 -21.59 -5.20 -9.83
N GLY A 50 -22.00 -5.79 -8.71
CA GLY A 50 -23.17 -5.32 -7.96
C GLY A 50 -23.09 -3.86 -7.47
N MET A 51 -21.88 -3.27 -7.45
CA MET A 51 -21.71 -1.83 -7.17
C MET A 51 -22.39 -0.94 -8.23
N MET A 52 -22.59 -1.44 -9.42
CA MET A 52 -23.27 -0.68 -10.50
C MET A 52 -24.77 -0.55 -10.27
N ASP A 53 -25.34 -1.41 -9.43
CA ASP A 53 -26.78 -1.51 -9.20
C ASP A 53 -27.24 -0.88 -7.87
N VAL A 54 -26.30 -0.44 -7.02
CA VAL A 54 -26.62 0.12 -5.69
C VAL A 54 -26.97 1.60 -5.71
N LEU A 55 -26.81 2.27 -6.85
CA LEU A 55 -27.23 3.65 -7.09
C LEU A 55 -27.87 3.76 -8.47
N SER A 56 -29.14 4.14 -8.52
CA SER A 56 -29.91 4.38 -9.72
C SER A 56 -30.45 5.83 -9.73
N SER A 57 -31.11 6.20 -10.82
CA SER A 57 -31.79 7.51 -10.94
C SER A 57 -32.96 7.70 -9.96
N ASP A 58 -33.49 6.58 -9.44
CA ASP A 58 -34.66 6.56 -8.57
C ASP A 58 -34.29 6.53 -7.08
N ASP A 59 -32.97 6.41 -6.77
CA ASP A 59 -32.48 6.34 -5.41
C ASP A 59 -32.29 7.74 -4.80
N ASP A 60 -32.43 7.81 -3.49
CA ASP A 60 -32.00 8.98 -2.71
C ASP A 60 -30.48 8.99 -2.64
N LEU A 61 -29.86 10.03 -3.17
CA LEU A 61 -28.41 10.27 -3.17
C LEU A 61 -27.96 11.19 -2.03
N THR A 62 -28.71 11.21 -0.94
CA THR A 62 -28.43 11.98 0.26
C THR A 62 -27.75 11.11 1.32
N CYS A 63 -26.75 11.66 2.00
CA CYS A 63 -26.11 11.06 3.16
C CYS A 63 -27.00 11.13 4.41
N GLU A 64 -26.65 10.42 5.47
CA GLU A 64 -27.40 10.43 6.74
C GLU A 64 -27.48 11.82 7.37
N ASP A 65 -26.47 12.67 7.18
CA ASP A 65 -26.43 14.07 7.66
C ASP A 65 -27.26 15.04 6.80
N GLY A 66 -27.89 14.56 5.72
CA GLY A 66 -28.67 15.37 4.78
C GLY A 66 -27.87 15.95 3.62
N THR A 67 -26.58 15.66 3.50
CA THR A 67 -25.74 16.11 2.39
C THR A 67 -26.16 15.44 1.07
N ASP A 68 -26.51 16.24 0.07
CA ASP A 68 -26.73 15.76 -1.31
C ASP A 68 -25.40 15.45 -1.99
N CYS A 69 -25.15 14.17 -2.26
CA CYS A 69 -23.90 13.70 -2.86
C CYS A 69 -23.65 14.18 -4.29
N ARG A 70 -24.67 14.70 -4.97
CA ARG A 70 -24.57 15.24 -6.34
C ARG A 70 -24.00 16.65 -6.37
N ASN A 71 -23.97 17.35 -5.23
CA ASN A 71 -23.59 18.75 -5.14
C ASN A 71 -22.17 18.96 -4.60
N TYR A 72 -21.68 20.16 -4.58
CA TYR A 72 -20.40 20.57 -4.00
C TYR A 72 -20.35 20.36 -2.48
N GLY A 73 -19.15 20.45 -1.92
CA GLY A 73 -18.92 20.48 -0.48
C GLY A 73 -18.37 19.19 0.08
N VAL A 74 -18.25 19.16 1.40
CA VAL A 74 -17.68 18.06 2.21
C VAL A 74 -16.24 17.75 1.79
N LEU A 75 -15.34 18.71 2.05
CA LEU A 75 -13.92 18.64 1.68
C LEU A 75 -13.23 17.35 2.10
N THR A 76 -13.60 16.78 3.24
CA THR A 76 -12.96 15.61 3.83
C THR A 76 -13.64 14.28 3.48
N GLY A 77 -14.69 14.31 2.66
CA GLY A 77 -15.51 13.13 2.35
C GLY A 77 -16.69 12.93 3.29
N ILE A 78 -17.68 12.14 2.85
CA ILE A 78 -18.89 11.84 3.63
C ILE A 78 -18.56 11.00 4.87
N ASP A 79 -19.31 11.18 5.95
CA ASP A 79 -18.99 10.56 7.24
C ASP A 79 -19.07 9.04 7.17
N GLU A 80 -20.07 8.49 6.48
CA GLU A 80 -20.22 7.04 6.28
C GLU A 80 -19.04 6.41 5.54
N ALA A 81 -18.44 7.14 4.58
CA ALA A 81 -17.23 6.64 3.89
C ALA A 81 -15.99 6.73 4.77
N LYS A 82 -15.91 7.75 5.65
CA LYS A 82 -14.85 7.81 6.66
C LYS A 82 -14.96 6.68 7.66
N GLU A 83 -16.16 6.37 8.14
CA GLU A 83 -16.40 5.23 9.03
C GLU A 83 -16.00 3.92 8.40
N LEU A 84 -16.46 3.64 7.17
CA LEU A 84 -16.10 2.43 6.42
C LEU A 84 -14.59 2.26 6.26
N LEU A 85 -13.87 3.33 5.87
CA LEU A 85 -12.42 3.25 5.68
C LEU A 85 -11.65 3.33 7.01
N ALA A 86 -12.21 3.96 8.04
CA ALA A 86 -11.64 3.98 9.38
C ALA A 86 -11.56 2.58 9.99
N ASP A 87 -12.62 1.81 9.86
CA ASP A 87 -12.66 0.42 10.30
C ASP A 87 -11.63 -0.43 9.54
N MET A 88 -11.55 -0.27 8.21
CA MET A 88 -10.54 -0.95 7.39
C MET A 88 -9.10 -0.57 7.74
N MET A 89 -8.90 0.67 8.17
CA MET A 89 -7.58 1.21 8.53
C MET A 89 -7.30 1.10 10.04
N GLU A 90 -8.26 0.63 10.84
CA GLU A 90 -8.17 0.51 12.31
C GLU A 90 -7.87 1.85 13.01
N VAL A 91 -8.51 2.94 12.56
CA VAL A 91 -8.29 4.29 13.06
C VAL A 91 -9.60 4.98 13.40
N ASN A 92 -9.54 6.17 14.04
CA ASN A 92 -10.74 6.95 14.32
C ASN A 92 -11.22 7.68 13.04
N PRO A 93 -12.51 7.68 12.68
CA PRO A 93 -13.06 8.37 11.50
C PRO A 93 -12.69 9.86 11.44
N SER A 94 -12.55 10.53 12.60
CA SER A 94 -12.15 11.94 12.66
C SER A 94 -10.71 12.21 12.20
N THR A 95 -9.90 11.16 12.02
CA THR A 95 -8.50 11.26 11.58
C THR A 95 -8.33 11.03 10.07
N ILE A 96 -9.43 10.89 9.32
CA ILE A 96 -9.43 10.52 7.90
C ILE A 96 -9.87 11.66 6.99
N ILE A 97 -9.22 11.76 5.84
CA ILE A 97 -9.72 12.48 4.65
C ILE A 97 -9.88 11.48 3.52
N ILE A 98 -11.08 11.45 2.91
CA ILE A 98 -11.34 10.67 1.69
C ILE A 98 -10.90 11.47 0.48
N TYR A 99 -10.23 10.79 -0.44
CA TYR A 99 -9.73 11.32 -1.71
C TYR A 99 -10.40 10.63 -2.91
N GLY A 100 -9.81 10.82 -4.09
CA GLY A 100 -10.18 10.13 -5.33
C GLY A 100 -9.85 8.64 -5.29
N ASN A 101 -9.62 8.04 -6.44
CA ASN A 101 -9.66 6.58 -6.62
C ASN A 101 -8.41 5.80 -6.17
N SER A 102 -7.30 6.45 -5.83
CA SER A 102 -6.02 5.74 -5.65
C SER A 102 -5.16 6.35 -4.55
N SER A 103 -4.64 5.52 -3.65
CA SER A 103 -3.64 5.92 -2.66
C SER A 103 -2.37 6.49 -3.30
N LEU A 104 -2.00 6.03 -4.49
CA LEU A 104 -0.87 6.58 -5.24
C LEU A 104 -1.04 8.07 -5.54
N ASN A 105 -2.25 8.51 -5.94
CA ASN A 105 -2.55 9.93 -6.13
C ASN A 105 -2.41 10.71 -4.82
N VAL A 106 -2.89 10.16 -3.71
CA VAL A 106 -2.80 10.81 -2.40
C VAL A 106 -1.35 10.97 -1.97
N MET A 107 -0.53 9.93 -2.16
CA MET A 107 0.91 9.98 -1.87
C MET A 107 1.64 10.99 -2.75
N TYR A 108 1.35 11.01 -4.05
CA TYR A 108 1.90 12.01 -4.97
C TYR A 108 1.51 13.44 -4.54
N ASP A 109 0.25 13.68 -4.25
CA ASP A 109 -0.23 14.99 -3.78
C ASP A 109 0.43 15.39 -2.46
N THR A 110 0.65 14.44 -1.55
CA THR A 110 1.31 14.69 -0.27
C THR A 110 2.76 15.15 -0.47
N VAL A 111 3.52 14.46 -1.34
CA VAL A 111 4.88 14.89 -1.70
C VAL A 111 4.86 16.23 -2.44
N SER A 112 3.93 16.43 -3.37
CA SER A 112 3.78 17.69 -4.13
C SER A 112 3.50 18.88 -3.22
N ARG A 113 2.63 18.73 -2.21
CA ARG A 113 2.37 19.77 -1.19
C ARG A 113 3.61 20.04 -0.35
N ALA A 114 4.30 19.01 0.10
CA ALA A 114 5.56 19.18 0.84
C ALA A 114 6.62 19.93 0.02
N MET A 115 6.75 19.59 -1.27
CA MET A 115 7.65 20.29 -2.20
C MET A 115 7.30 21.78 -2.35
N THR A 116 6.02 22.11 -2.48
CA THR A 116 5.58 23.47 -2.87
C THR A 116 5.24 24.37 -1.69
N HIS A 117 4.70 23.81 -0.60
CA HIS A 117 4.18 24.56 0.54
C HIS A 117 4.84 24.20 1.88
N GLY A 118 5.60 23.08 1.94
CA GLY A 118 6.16 22.54 3.18
C GLY A 118 5.11 21.75 3.98
N ILE A 119 5.52 21.26 5.13
CA ILE A 119 4.69 20.49 6.07
C ILE A 119 4.61 21.29 7.38
N MET A 120 3.42 21.57 7.88
CA MET A 120 3.19 22.24 9.17
C MET A 120 4.03 23.53 9.33
N GLY A 121 4.06 24.37 8.29
CA GLY A 121 4.76 25.66 8.32
C GLY A 121 6.29 25.58 8.14
N ASN A 122 6.86 24.40 7.96
CA ASN A 122 8.27 24.25 7.63
C ASN A 122 8.56 24.74 6.20
N THR A 123 9.84 25.03 5.93
CA THR A 123 10.29 25.46 4.60
C THR A 123 9.91 24.44 3.53
N PRO A 124 9.27 24.87 2.41
CA PRO A 124 8.99 23.98 1.29
C PRO A 124 10.22 23.20 0.83
N TRP A 125 10.05 21.92 0.55
CA TRP A 125 11.18 21.06 0.20
C TRP A 125 11.93 21.54 -1.04
N CYS A 126 11.23 22.12 -2.05
CA CYS A 126 11.88 22.68 -3.21
C CYS A 126 12.79 23.92 -2.93
N LYS A 127 12.72 24.50 -1.73
CA LYS A 127 13.55 25.62 -1.28
C LYS A 127 14.70 25.17 -0.35
N GLN A 128 14.81 23.88 -0.09
CA GLN A 128 15.89 23.30 0.71
C GLN A 128 17.00 22.79 -0.22
N ASP A 129 18.27 22.86 0.23
CA ASP A 129 19.41 22.52 -0.62
C ASP A 129 19.40 21.05 -1.06
N LYS A 130 18.93 20.16 -0.19
CA LYS A 130 18.91 18.73 -0.44
C LYS A 130 17.76 18.05 0.30
N ILE A 131 17.07 17.17 -0.42
CA ILE A 131 16.00 16.34 0.12
C ILE A 131 16.32 14.88 -0.17
N LYS A 132 16.14 14.03 0.84
CA LYS A 132 16.38 12.60 0.77
C LYS A 132 15.18 11.81 1.28
N PHE A 133 14.99 10.62 0.72
CA PHE A 133 14.01 9.65 1.18
C PHE A 133 14.66 8.29 1.42
N LEU A 134 14.26 7.63 2.48
CA LEU A 134 14.60 6.23 2.72
C LEU A 134 13.67 5.35 1.89
N CYS A 135 14.27 4.45 1.15
CA CYS A 135 13.61 3.53 0.23
C CYS A 135 13.93 2.09 0.61
N PRO A 136 13.07 1.40 1.40
CA PRO A 136 13.24 -0.01 1.68
C PRO A 136 13.24 -0.84 0.40
N VAL A 137 14.27 -1.67 0.20
CA VAL A 137 14.48 -2.46 -1.01
C VAL A 137 14.65 -3.94 -0.70
N PRO A 138 14.03 -4.82 -1.54
CA PRO A 138 13.13 -4.50 -2.65
C PRO A 138 11.82 -3.86 -2.16
N GLY A 139 11.21 -2.99 -2.97
CA GLY A 139 10.01 -2.24 -2.60
C GLY A 139 9.15 -1.88 -3.82
N TYR A 140 8.06 -1.15 -3.59
CA TYR A 140 7.11 -0.80 -4.64
C TYR A 140 7.66 0.31 -5.56
N ASP A 141 7.85 -0.03 -6.83
CA ASP A 141 8.47 0.83 -7.84
C ASP A 141 7.79 2.19 -8.03
N ARG A 142 6.47 2.28 -7.79
CA ARG A 142 5.72 3.54 -7.93
C ARG A 142 6.04 4.55 -6.84
N HIS A 143 6.34 4.11 -5.63
CA HIS A 143 6.84 4.98 -4.57
C HIS A 143 8.16 5.61 -4.98
N PHE A 144 9.08 4.79 -5.47
CA PHE A 144 10.39 5.25 -5.94
C PHE A 144 10.26 6.19 -7.14
N GLY A 145 9.30 5.89 -8.04
CA GLY A 145 8.98 6.75 -9.17
C GLY A 145 8.47 8.16 -8.77
N ILE A 146 7.69 8.28 -7.67
CA ILE A 146 7.33 9.60 -7.13
C ILE A 146 8.58 10.34 -6.64
N THR A 147 9.45 9.64 -5.89
CA THR A 147 10.68 10.21 -5.34
C THR A 147 11.61 10.72 -6.45
N GLU A 148 11.82 9.88 -7.47
CA GLU A 148 12.62 10.23 -8.66
C GLU A 148 12.03 11.42 -9.41
N TYR A 149 10.71 11.43 -9.63
CA TYR A 149 10.02 12.49 -10.36
C TYR A 149 10.21 13.87 -9.74
N PHE A 150 10.25 13.95 -8.42
CA PHE A 150 10.49 15.20 -7.69
C PHE A 150 11.98 15.50 -7.46
N GLY A 151 12.90 14.70 -8.00
CA GLY A 151 14.35 14.89 -7.85
C GLY A 151 14.85 14.68 -6.43
N ILE A 152 14.14 13.90 -5.62
CA ILE A 152 14.51 13.57 -4.25
C ILE A 152 15.55 12.45 -4.27
N GLU A 153 16.65 12.61 -3.54
CA GLU A 153 17.68 11.56 -3.43
C GLU A 153 17.15 10.35 -2.67
N MET A 154 17.32 9.17 -3.24
CA MET A 154 16.89 7.90 -2.64
C MET A 154 18.04 7.21 -1.92
N ILE A 155 17.83 6.83 -0.67
CA ILE A 155 18.74 6.02 0.13
C ILE A 155 18.11 4.64 0.28
N ASN A 156 18.76 3.62 -0.25
CA ASN A 156 18.31 2.25 -0.12
C ASN A 156 18.48 1.74 1.31
N VAL A 157 17.43 1.16 1.88
CA VAL A 157 17.44 0.48 3.17
C VAL A 157 17.14 -1.00 2.96
N PRO A 158 17.96 -1.94 3.43
CA PRO A 158 17.67 -3.36 3.29
C PRO A 158 16.36 -3.76 3.96
N MET A 159 15.58 -4.65 3.32
CA MET A 159 14.43 -5.28 3.93
C MET A 159 14.82 -6.59 4.62
N THR A 160 14.23 -6.84 5.78
CA THR A 160 14.27 -8.10 6.51
C THR A 160 12.85 -8.71 6.54
N PRO A 161 12.69 -9.98 6.95
CA PRO A 161 11.35 -10.58 7.12
C PRO A 161 10.44 -9.84 8.11
N GLU A 162 11.01 -9.02 9.01
CA GLU A 162 10.29 -8.27 10.04
C GLU A 162 10.05 -6.80 9.67
N GLY A 163 10.51 -6.36 8.49
CA GLY A 163 10.44 -4.96 8.03
C GLY A 163 11.80 -4.44 7.55
N PRO A 164 11.97 -3.13 7.37
CA PRO A 164 13.26 -2.55 7.00
C PRO A 164 14.29 -2.69 8.13
N ASP A 165 15.57 -2.61 7.78
CA ASP A 165 16.66 -2.53 8.75
C ASP A 165 16.51 -1.27 9.62
N MET A 166 15.92 -1.46 10.81
CA MET A 166 15.58 -0.36 11.71
C MET A 166 16.81 0.28 12.35
N ASP A 167 17.92 -0.44 12.51
CA ASP A 167 19.16 0.16 13.03
C ASP A 167 19.67 1.23 12.05
N MET A 168 19.68 0.92 10.76
CA MET A 168 20.02 1.88 9.72
C MET A 168 19.00 3.02 9.63
N VAL A 169 17.69 2.73 9.72
CA VAL A 169 16.64 3.77 9.69
C VAL A 169 16.82 4.77 10.84
N GLU A 170 16.98 4.29 12.07
CA GLU A 170 17.12 5.13 13.27
C GLU A 170 18.38 5.99 13.19
N GLU A 171 19.52 5.42 12.81
CA GLU A 171 20.77 6.16 12.65
C GLU A 171 20.63 7.29 11.62
N LEU A 172 20.14 6.98 10.44
CA LEU A 172 20.02 7.95 9.35
C LEU A 172 19.01 9.05 9.68
N VAL A 173 17.83 8.70 10.19
CA VAL A 173 16.76 9.66 10.49
C VAL A 173 17.13 10.60 11.61
N SER A 174 17.85 10.12 12.64
CA SER A 174 18.26 10.95 13.78
C SER A 174 19.45 11.88 13.50
N THR A 175 20.22 11.63 12.45
CA THR A 175 21.48 12.36 12.18
C THR A 175 21.44 13.27 10.95
N ASP A 176 20.59 12.96 9.95
CA ASP A 176 20.54 13.69 8.68
C ASP A 176 19.23 14.48 8.51
N PRO A 177 19.23 15.81 8.70
CA PRO A 177 18.04 16.65 8.54
C PRO A 177 17.57 16.79 7.09
N ALA A 178 18.31 16.31 6.10
CA ALA A 178 17.87 16.25 4.72
C ALA A 178 16.89 15.09 4.46
N ILE A 179 16.83 14.09 5.34
CA ILE A 179 15.90 12.97 5.21
C ILE A 179 14.51 13.42 5.65
N LYS A 180 13.58 13.41 4.70
CA LYS A 180 12.21 13.91 4.87
C LYS A 180 11.14 12.83 4.91
N GLY A 181 11.48 11.62 4.55
CA GLY A 181 10.51 10.54 4.61
C GLY A 181 11.08 9.17 4.35
N ILE A 182 10.23 8.19 4.61
CA ILE A 182 10.44 6.78 4.32
C ILE A 182 9.17 6.18 3.73
N TRP A 183 9.32 5.35 2.70
CA TRP A 183 8.22 4.56 2.14
C TRP A 183 8.07 3.24 2.88
N CYS A 184 6.83 2.92 3.29
CA CYS A 184 6.52 1.66 3.98
C CYS A 184 5.30 1.00 3.35
N VAL A 185 5.40 -0.32 3.07
CA VAL A 185 4.26 -1.19 2.77
C VAL A 185 4.26 -2.26 3.86
N PRO A 186 3.60 -2.00 5.00
CA PRO A 186 3.88 -2.71 6.25
C PRO A 186 3.24 -4.10 6.36
N LYS A 187 2.24 -4.41 5.53
CA LYS A 187 1.53 -5.69 5.56
C LYS A 187 1.51 -6.28 4.16
N TYR A 188 1.90 -7.56 4.04
CA TYR A 188 2.00 -8.26 2.75
C TYR A 188 2.77 -7.44 1.71
N SER A 189 3.95 -6.95 2.09
CA SER A 189 4.75 -5.97 1.33
C SER A 189 5.00 -6.40 -0.11
N ASN A 190 4.98 -5.45 -1.03
CA ASN A 190 5.30 -5.68 -2.43
C ASN A 190 6.79 -5.31 -2.68
N PRO A 191 7.65 -6.25 -3.15
CA PRO A 191 7.31 -7.56 -3.72
C PRO A 191 7.44 -8.77 -2.78
N GLN A 192 7.91 -8.63 -1.54
CA GLN A 192 8.39 -9.76 -0.72
C GLN A 192 7.29 -10.48 0.08
N GLY A 193 6.09 -9.88 0.21
CA GLY A 193 4.99 -10.44 0.99
C GLY A 193 5.22 -10.40 2.51
N TYR A 194 6.25 -9.70 3.00
CA TYR A 194 6.52 -9.59 4.42
C TYR A 194 5.53 -8.67 5.12
N SER A 195 5.22 -8.98 6.38
CA SER A 195 4.51 -8.08 7.29
C SER A 195 5.46 -7.64 8.40
N TYR A 196 5.41 -6.36 8.76
CA TYR A 196 6.28 -5.82 9.79
C TYR A 196 5.95 -6.43 11.15
N SER A 197 6.97 -6.65 11.97
CA SER A 197 6.77 -7.08 13.35
C SER A 197 6.26 -5.93 14.24
N ASP A 198 5.60 -6.29 15.33
CA ASP A 198 5.18 -5.33 16.35
C ASP A 198 6.33 -4.46 16.86
N GLU A 199 7.52 -5.05 17.00
CA GLU A 199 8.70 -4.29 17.44
C GLU A 199 9.15 -3.29 16.37
N THR A 200 9.13 -3.66 15.10
CA THR A 200 9.40 -2.73 13.99
C THR A 200 8.45 -1.54 14.02
N VAL A 201 7.14 -1.79 14.21
CA VAL A 201 6.15 -0.70 14.32
C VAL A 201 6.43 0.20 15.53
N ARG A 202 6.78 -0.38 16.69
CA ARG A 202 7.14 0.41 17.89
C ARG A 202 8.41 1.20 17.70
N ARG A 203 9.41 0.67 16.98
CA ARG A 203 10.66 1.39 16.64
C ARG A 203 10.33 2.58 15.73
N PHE A 204 9.50 2.41 14.71
CA PHE A 204 9.01 3.54 13.90
C PHE A 204 8.33 4.61 14.74
N ALA A 205 7.48 4.23 15.69
CA ALA A 205 6.76 5.16 16.54
C ALA A 205 7.68 5.99 17.47
N ARG A 206 8.86 5.45 17.81
CA ARG A 206 9.86 6.08 18.70
C ARG A 206 10.93 6.85 17.93
N LEU A 207 10.88 6.95 16.62
CA LEU A 207 11.87 7.71 15.86
C LEU A 207 11.97 9.14 16.36
N GLU A 208 13.19 9.64 16.45
CA GLU A 208 13.54 11.02 16.80
C GLU A 208 14.19 11.70 15.58
N PRO A 209 13.40 12.18 14.59
CA PRO A 209 13.95 12.73 13.38
C PRO A 209 14.72 14.03 13.61
N ALA A 210 15.90 14.17 12.99
CA ALA A 210 16.62 15.42 12.91
C ALA A 210 15.87 16.49 12.10
N ALA A 211 14.98 16.06 11.18
CA ALA A 211 14.12 16.94 10.39
C ALA A 211 12.73 17.07 11.02
N PRO A 212 12.25 18.27 11.39
CA PRO A 212 10.92 18.47 11.99
C PRO A 212 9.76 18.16 11.01
N ASP A 213 10.06 18.17 9.73
CA ASP A 213 9.13 17.89 8.62
C ASP A 213 9.29 16.46 8.07
N PHE A 214 9.99 15.56 8.77
CA PHE A 214 10.05 14.14 8.42
C PHE A 214 8.69 13.48 8.60
N ARG A 215 8.32 12.58 7.66
CA ARG A 215 7.09 11.76 7.76
C ARG A 215 7.34 10.33 7.29
N ILE A 216 6.64 9.41 7.94
CA ILE A 216 6.54 8.01 7.53
C ILE A 216 5.34 7.90 6.58
N PHE A 217 5.59 7.48 5.34
CA PHE A 217 4.57 7.22 4.33
C PHE A 217 4.15 5.75 4.43
N TRP A 218 3.06 5.50 5.16
CA TRP A 218 2.58 4.18 5.54
C TRP A 218 1.48 3.72 4.60
N ASP A 219 1.84 3.04 3.50
CA ASP A 219 0.88 2.55 2.50
C ASP A 219 0.26 1.22 2.96
N ASN A 220 -0.93 1.31 3.55
CA ASN A 220 -1.72 0.16 4.01
C ASN A 220 -2.51 -0.46 2.84
N ALA A 221 -1.81 -0.77 1.74
CA ALA A 221 -2.42 -1.25 0.50
C ALA A 221 -3.12 -2.61 0.64
N TYR A 222 -2.70 -3.42 1.61
CA TYR A 222 -3.12 -4.82 1.78
C TYR A 222 -3.69 -5.12 3.17
N GLY A 223 -4.24 -4.15 3.87
CA GLY A 223 -4.71 -4.27 5.26
C GLY A 223 -5.64 -5.44 5.52
N ILE A 224 -6.54 -5.76 4.57
CA ILE A 224 -7.55 -6.82 4.66
C ILE A 224 -7.42 -7.91 3.57
N HIS A 225 -6.22 -8.07 2.97
CA HIS A 225 -5.98 -9.00 1.86
C HIS A 225 -5.47 -10.37 2.34
N HIS A 226 -6.19 -10.99 3.27
CA HIS A 226 -5.83 -12.29 3.79
C HIS A 226 -6.20 -13.40 2.81
N LEU A 227 -5.30 -14.37 2.58
CA LEU A 227 -5.58 -15.55 1.76
C LEU A 227 -6.29 -16.65 2.56
N TYR A 228 -6.09 -16.70 3.87
CA TYR A 228 -6.64 -17.72 4.77
C TYR A 228 -7.31 -17.07 5.97
N ASP A 229 -8.45 -17.62 6.41
CA ASP A 229 -9.17 -17.10 7.58
C ASP A 229 -8.43 -17.42 8.90
N HIS A 230 -7.67 -18.50 8.94
CA HIS A 230 -6.99 -19.02 10.13
C HIS A 230 -5.51 -18.65 10.21
N ASP A 231 -4.96 -18.05 9.17
CA ASP A 231 -3.55 -17.64 9.09
C ASP A 231 -3.48 -16.22 8.51
N GLN A 232 -3.71 -15.25 9.38
CA GLN A 232 -3.73 -13.83 9.04
C GLN A 232 -2.60 -13.12 9.76
N ASP A 233 -1.80 -12.37 9.00
CA ASP A 233 -0.82 -11.49 9.61
C ASP A 233 -1.55 -10.39 10.41
N HIS A 234 -1.05 -10.12 11.60
CA HIS A 234 -1.50 -9.03 12.45
C HIS A 234 -0.47 -7.91 12.42
N LEU A 235 -0.95 -6.68 12.46
CA LEU A 235 -0.11 -5.48 12.50
C LEU A 235 -0.69 -4.51 13.53
N ILE A 236 0.09 -4.14 14.54
CA ILE A 236 -0.36 -3.14 15.50
C ILE A 236 -0.53 -1.77 14.84
N GLU A 237 -1.47 -0.96 15.34
CA GLU A 237 -1.85 0.29 14.69
C GLU A 237 -0.82 1.39 14.95
N ILE A 238 -0.17 1.87 13.88
CA ILE A 238 0.98 2.78 13.94
C ILE A 238 0.63 4.18 14.48
N LEU A 239 -0.55 4.73 14.19
CA LEU A 239 -0.92 6.07 14.70
C LEU A 239 -1.13 6.03 16.22
N ALA A 240 -1.70 4.94 16.74
CA ALA A 240 -1.84 4.72 18.16
C ALA A 240 -0.49 4.55 18.85
N GLU A 241 0.44 3.79 18.24
CA GLU A 241 1.81 3.65 18.76
C GLU A 241 2.56 4.98 18.75
N CYS A 242 2.49 5.76 17.68
CA CYS A 242 3.08 7.10 17.63
C CYS A 242 2.51 8.03 18.70
N LYS A 243 1.20 8.00 18.93
CA LYS A 243 0.56 8.78 20.00
C LYS A 243 1.07 8.36 21.38
N ARG A 244 1.22 7.05 21.64
CA ARG A 244 1.77 6.51 22.89
C ARG A 244 3.24 6.91 23.10
N ALA A 245 4.01 6.96 22.02
CA ALA A 245 5.42 7.37 22.04
C ALA A 245 5.62 8.89 22.15
N GLY A 246 4.56 9.70 22.06
CA GLY A 246 4.66 11.16 22.10
C GLY A 246 4.95 11.81 20.75
N ASN A 247 4.90 11.04 19.66
CA ASN A 247 5.22 11.45 18.28
C ASN A 247 3.98 11.39 17.34
N PRO A 248 2.83 11.99 17.68
CA PRO A 248 1.58 11.78 16.95
C PRO A 248 1.64 12.22 15.48
N ASP A 249 2.54 13.13 15.12
CA ASP A 249 2.57 13.78 13.80
C ASP A 249 3.50 13.06 12.80
N LEU A 250 4.14 11.95 13.17
CA LEU A 250 5.14 11.28 12.32
C LEU A 250 4.56 10.60 11.08
N VAL A 251 3.28 10.20 11.07
CA VAL A 251 2.77 9.24 10.09
C VAL A 251 1.69 9.83 9.21
N TYR A 252 1.82 9.57 7.91
CA TYR A 252 0.77 9.60 6.92
C TYR A 252 0.41 8.15 6.54
N LYS A 253 -0.77 7.68 6.94
CA LYS A 253 -1.27 6.33 6.65
C LYS A 253 -2.23 6.39 5.46
N PHE A 254 -1.93 5.64 4.40
CA PHE A 254 -2.69 5.64 3.16
C PHE A 254 -3.41 4.31 2.96
N ALA A 255 -4.59 4.36 2.37
CA ALA A 255 -5.30 3.18 1.91
C ALA A 255 -6.18 3.50 0.70
N SER A 256 -6.63 2.49 -0.02
CA SER A 256 -7.63 2.62 -1.07
C SER A 256 -8.36 1.32 -1.32
N THR A 257 -9.52 1.41 -1.98
CA THR A 257 -10.28 0.25 -2.45
C THR A 257 -9.84 -0.23 -3.84
N SER A 258 -8.71 0.26 -4.35
CA SER A 258 -8.22 -0.07 -5.72
C SER A 258 -8.00 -1.56 -5.96
N LYS A 259 -7.72 -2.33 -4.90
CA LYS A 259 -7.53 -3.79 -4.97
C LYS A 259 -8.69 -4.56 -4.32
N ILE A 260 -9.75 -3.85 -3.94
CA ILE A 260 -10.94 -4.40 -3.27
C ILE A 260 -12.14 -4.33 -4.21
N SER A 261 -12.39 -3.14 -4.79
CA SER A 261 -13.47 -2.91 -5.77
C SER A 261 -12.90 -2.76 -7.18
N PHE A 262 -13.14 -1.63 -7.83
CA PHE A 262 -12.62 -1.33 -9.17
C PHE A 262 -11.35 -0.47 -9.08
N PRO A 263 -10.20 -0.88 -9.64
CA PRO A 263 -8.97 -0.08 -9.61
C PRO A 263 -9.11 1.33 -10.21
N GLY A 264 -9.94 1.47 -11.24
CA GLY A 264 -10.18 2.74 -11.91
C GLY A 264 -11.29 3.59 -11.27
N SER A 265 -12.03 3.05 -10.30
CA SER A 265 -13.24 3.66 -9.74
C SER A 265 -13.37 3.42 -8.24
N GLY A 266 -12.25 3.27 -7.54
CA GLY A 266 -12.19 3.11 -6.10
C GLY A 266 -12.33 4.44 -5.35
N ILE A 267 -12.15 4.37 -4.03
CA ILE A 267 -11.94 5.50 -3.14
C ILE A 267 -10.63 5.31 -2.38
N ALA A 268 -9.95 6.40 -2.07
CA ALA A 268 -8.70 6.39 -1.31
C ALA A 268 -8.82 7.28 -0.08
N ALA A 269 -7.96 7.06 0.90
CA ALA A 269 -7.92 7.86 2.11
C ALA A 269 -6.49 8.10 2.58
N ILE A 270 -6.32 9.18 3.31
CA ILE A 270 -5.21 9.42 4.22
C ILE A 270 -5.75 9.49 5.64
N ALA A 271 -5.09 8.79 6.56
CA ALA A 271 -5.31 8.92 8.00
C ALA A 271 -4.04 9.44 8.67
N THR A 272 -4.18 10.39 9.59
CA THR A 272 -3.03 10.99 10.28
C THR A 272 -3.47 11.71 11.56
N SER A 273 -2.54 12.38 12.26
CA SER A 273 -2.84 13.18 13.43
C SER A 273 -3.74 14.38 13.10
N HIS A 274 -4.37 14.94 14.14
CA HIS A 274 -5.17 16.16 14.00
C HIS A 274 -4.37 17.34 13.43
N ASN A 275 -3.13 17.53 13.88
CA ASN A 275 -2.29 18.62 13.41
C ASN A 275 -1.97 18.52 11.91
N ASN A 276 -1.58 17.32 11.47
CA ASN A 276 -1.35 17.04 10.05
C ASN A 276 -2.64 17.18 9.23
N LEU A 277 -3.81 16.76 9.76
CA LEU A 277 -5.09 16.94 9.08
C LEU A 277 -5.43 18.41 8.83
N GLU A 278 -5.25 19.28 9.82
CA GLU A 278 -5.51 20.69 9.68
C GLU A 278 -4.56 21.35 8.65
N ASP A 279 -3.29 20.96 8.65
CA ASP A 279 -2.33 21.40 7.64
C ASP A 279 -2.75 20.95 6.22
N ILE A 280 -3.14 19.67 6.07
CA ILE A 280 -3.63 19.15 4.79
C ILE A 280 -4.90 19.87 4.34
N LYS A 281 -5.88 20.06 5.21
CA LYS A 281 -7.15 20.72 4.90
C LYS A 281 -6.94 22.17 4.48
N ALA A 282 -6.01 22.89 5.13
CA ALA A 282 -5.66 24.26 4.79
C ALA A 282 -5.14 24.40 3.36
N GLN A 283 -4.51 23.37 2.81
CA GLN A 283 -3.99 23.33 1.44
C GLN A 283 -5.02 22.71 0.47
N LEU A 284 -5.69 21.64 0.88
CA LEU A 284 -6.63 20.86 0.04
C LEU A 284 -7.79 21.71 -0.48
N LYS A 285 -8.29 22.68 0.30
CA LYS A 285 -9.35 23.62 -0.10
C LYS A 285 -9.03 24.46 -1.34
N HIS A 286 -7.75 24.55 -1.73
CA HIS A 286 -7.31 25.22 -2.94
C HIS A 286 -7.22 24.26 -4.15
N GLN A 287 -7.19 22.96 -3.89
CA GLN A 287 -7.11 21.91 -4.90
C GLN A 287 -8.52 21.43 -5.30
N THR A 288 -9.42 21.29 -4.35
CA THR A 288 -10.77 20.76 -4.56
C THR A 288 -11.76 21.36 -3.55
N ILE A 289 -13.05 21.32 -3.90
CA ILE A 289 -14.16 21.60 -2.96
C ILE A 289 -14.61 20.33 -2.26
N GLY A 290 -14.28 19.17 -2.82
CA GLY A 290 -14.57 17.83 -2.32
C GLY A 290 -14.40 16.80 -3.43
N HIS A 291 -14.11 15.58 -3.04
CA HIS A 291 -13.99 14.45 -3.95
C HIS A 291 -15.36 13.85 -4.28
N ASP A 292 -15.42 12.96 -5.27
CA ASP A 292 -16.63 12.31 -5.79
C ASP A 292 -17.45 11.63 -4.67
N LYS A 293 -18.48 12.29 -4.18
CA LYS A 293 -19.36 11.77 -3.11
C LYS A 293 -20.32 10.68 -3.61
N VAL A 294 -20.70 10.71 -4.87
CA VAL A 294 -21.55 9.66 -5.44
C VAL A 294 -20.80 8.34 -5.43
N ASN A 295 -19.50 8.36 -5.78
CA ASN A 295 -18.67 7.17 -5.70
C ASN A 295 -18.41 6.72 -4.25
N GLN A 296 -18.26 7.65 -3.32
CA GLN A 296 -18.15 7.34 -1.88
C GLN A 296 -19.43 6.63 -1.39
N LEU A 297 -20.59 7.21 -1.65
CA LEU A 297 -21.89 6.65 -1.28
C LEU A 297 -22.12 5.26 -1.90
N ARG A 298 -21.68 5.07 -3.15
CA ARG A 298 -21.74 3.77 -3.82
C ARG A 298 -20.95 2.69 -3.08
N HIS A 299 -19.74 3.01 -2.61
CA HIS A 299 -18.94 2.08 -1.80
C HIS A 299 -19.62 1.76 -0.47
N VAL A 300 -20.11 2.80 0.22
CA VAL A 300 -20.84 2.62 1.48
C VAL A 300 -22.05 1.69 1.29
N ARG A 301 -22.89 1.94 0.30
CA ARG A 301 -24.08 1.11 0.06
C ARG A 301 -23.77 -0.32 -0.36
N PHE A 302 -22.67 -0.52 -1.08
CA PHE A 302 -22.25 -1.85 -1.52
C PHE A 302 -21.69 -2.68 -0.38
N PHE A 303 -20.72 -2.14 0.34
CA PHE A 303 -20.05 -2.85 1.44
C PHE A 303 -20.84 -2.83 2.73
N LYS A 304 -21.58 -1.76 2.99
CA LYS A 304 -22.32 -1.43 4.21
C LYS A 304 -21.42 -1.15 5.40
N ASP A 305 -20.53 -2.08 5.74
CA ASP A 305 -19.59 -2.01 6.87
C ASP A 305 -18.33 -2.83 6.59
N ILE A 306 -17.43 -2.91 7.58
CA ILE A 306 -16.19 -3.68 7.49
C ILE A 306 -16.47 -5.19 7.32
N HIS A 307 -17.55 -5.72 7.86
CA HIS A 307 -17.88 -7.13 7.68
C HIS A 307 -18.23 -7.44 6.23
N GLY A 308 -18.98 -6.56 5.58
CA GLY A 308 -19.25 -6.66 4.14
C GLY A 308 -17.97 -6.58 3.28
N MET A 309 -17.02 -5.72 3.65
CA MET A 309 -15.71 -5.66 2.99
C MET A 309 -14.92 -6.96 3.20
N VAL A 310 -14.86 -7.49 4.41
CA VAL A 310 -14.14 -8.73 4.71
C VAL A 310 -14.75 -9.92 3.97
N GLU A 311 -16.09 -10.05 3.95
CA GLU A 311 -16.78 -11.08 3.18
C GLU A 311 -16.49 -10.97 1.67
N HIS A 312 -16.41 -9.75 1.16
CA HIS A 312 -16.02 -9.51 -0.22
C HIS A 312 -14.58 -9.96 -0.49
N MET A 313 -13.65 -9.66 0.41
CA MET A 313 -12.25 -10.07 0.30
C MET A 313 -12.05 -11.59 0.43
N ARG A 314 -12.90 -12.30 1.19
CA ARG A 314 -12.90 -13.77 1.20
C ARG A 314 -13.18 -14.36 -0.18
N LYS A 315 -14.12 -13.77 -0.94
CA LYS A 315 -14.38 -14.18 -2.32
C LYS A 315 -13.19 -13.93 -3.23
N HIS A 316 -12.47 -12.82 -3.05
CA HIS A 316 -11.19 -12.58 -3.73
C HIS A 316 -10.17 -13.66 -3.38
N ALA A 317 -10.02 -13.98 -2.09
CA ALA A 317 -9.10 -15.02 -1.62
C ALA A 317 -9.42 -16.39 -2.25
N ASP A 318 -10.69 -16.76 -2.38
CA ASP A 318 -11.11 -18.02 -2.99
C ASP A 318 -10.70 -18.12 -4.48
N ILE A 319 -10.64 -16.99 -5.19
CA ILE A 319 -10.18 -16.94 -6.60
C ILE A 319 -8.66 -17.02 -6.70
N ILE A 320 -7.93 -16.35 -5.80
CA ILE A 320 -6.46 -16.21 -5.95
C ILE A 320 -5.68 -17.27 -5.18
N ARG A 321 -6.18 -17.79 -4.05
CA ARG A 321 -5.52 -18.80 -3.23
C ARG A 321 -5.07 -20.03 -4.04
N PRO A 322 -5.91 -20.68 -4.87
CA PRO A 322 -5.48 -21.83 -5.64
C PRO A 322 -4.33 -21.54 -6.60
N LYS A 323 -4.22 -20.28 -7.07
CA LYS A 323 -3.13 -19.84 -7.96
C LYS A 323 -1.81 -19.71 -7.19
N PHE A 324 -1.86 -19.17 -5.96
CA PHE A 324 -0.70 -19.11 -5.07
C PHE A 324 -0.23 -20.53 -4.70
N GLU A 325 -1.14 -21.37 -4.24
CA GLU A 325 -0.85 -22.76 -3.86
C GLU A 325 -0.22 -23.56 -5.00
N ALA A 326 -0.76 -23.42 -6.23
CA ALA A 326 -0.21 -24.10 -7.40
C ALA A 326 1.22 -23.65 -7.73
N VAL A 327 1.50 -22.33 -7.63
CA VAL A 327 2.85 -21.80 -7.87
C VAL A 327 3.82 -22.26 -6.77
N GLU A 328 3.39 -22.22 -5.52
CA GLU A 328 4.19 -22.66 -4.37
C GLU A 328 4.53 -24.15 -4.47
N GLU A 329 3.55 -25.00 -4.78
CA GLU A 329 3.75 -26.44 -5.00
C GLU A 329 4.73 -26.70 -6.15
N ILE A 330 4.58 -26.00 -7.28
CA ILE A 330 5.48 -26.17 -8.43
C ILE A 330 6.91 -25.71 -8.08
N LEU A 331 7.07 -24.58 -7.42
CA LEU A 331 8.39 -24.08 -7.04
C LEU A 331 9.06 -25.00 -6.01
N GLU A 332 8.33 -25.48 -5.01
CA GLU A 332 8.90 -26.42 -4.04
C GLU A 332 9.29 -27.75 -4.70
N ARG A 333 8.47 -28.27 -5.61
CA ARG A 333 8.78 -29.50 -6.35
C ARG A 333 9.99 -29.35 -7.27
N GLU A 334 10.10 -28.24 -8.00
CA GLU A 334 11.12 -28.05 -9.04
C GLU A 334 12.41 -27.43 -8.49
N LEU A 335 12.32 -26.58 -7.47
CA LEU A 335 13.43 -25.80 -6.92
C LEU A 335 13.68 -26.06 -5.42
N GLY A 336 12.88 -26.90 -4.78
CA GLY A 336 13.00 -27.20 -3.36
C GLY A 336 14.41 -27.63 -2.98
N GLY A 337 15.03 -26.90 -2.04
CA GLY A 337 16.41 -27.11 -1.62
C GLY A 337 17.49 -26.46 -2.50
N LEU A 338 17.12 -25.80 -3.63
CA LEU A 338 18.06 -25.13 -4.51
C LEU A 338 18.13 -23.62 -4.24
N ASP A 339 17.00 -22.97 -4.11
CA ASP A 339 16.88 -21.56 -3.72
C ASP A 339 15.51 -21.29 -3.09
N ARG A 340 15.51 -20.74 -1.87
CA ARG A 340 14.27 -20.35 -1.16
C ARG A 340 13.92 -18.88 -1.30
N LYS A 341 14.65 -18.12 -2.11
CA LYS A 341 14.40 -16.68 -2.29
C LYS A 341 13.24 -16.36 -3.24
N ALA A 342 12.76 -17.31 -4.03
CA ALA A 342 11.57 -17.16 -4.84
C ALA A 342 10.33 -17.51 -4.00
N SER A 343 9.85 -16.59 -3.20
CA SER A 343 8.59 -16.75 -2.46
C SER A 343 7.42 -16.28 -3.32
N CYS A 344 6.37 -17.10 -3.40
CA CYS A 344 5.14 -16.78 -4.14
C CYS A 344 4.29 -15.71 -3.44
N ARG A 345 4.65 -15.26 -2.23
CA ARG A 345 3.97 -14.17 -1.53
C ARG A 345 4.11 -12.82 -2.21
N GLU A 346 4.96 -12.73 -3.21
CA GLU A 346 5.38 -11.47 -3.84
C GLU A 346 4.42 -10.89 -4.89
N ARG A 347 3.22 -11.48 -5.13
CA ARG A 347 2.36 -10.98 -6.22
C ARG A 347 0.87 -11.11 -5.92
N VAL A 348 0.36 -10.11 -5.27
CA VAL A 348 -1.07 -9.79 -5.32
C VAL A 348 -1.31 -8.74 -6.40
#